data_dc0eac38f90cae0b429dc1bf77547754
#
_entry.id   dc0eac38f90cae0b429dc1bf77547754
#
_cell.length_a   1.000
_cell.length_b   1.000
_cell.length_c   1.000
_cell.angle_alpha   90.00
_cell.angle_beta   90.00
_cell.angle_gamma   90.00
#
_symmetry.space_group_name_H-M   'P 1'
#
loop_
_entity.id
_entity.type
_entity.pdbx_description
1 polymer ?
#
loop_
_entity_poly.entity_id
_entity_poly.type
_entity_poly.pdbx_seq_one_letter_code
_entity_poly.pdbx_strand_id
1 'polypeptide(L)'
;MCDAEIACALSHIVLWNFVLENNLDYINIFEDDIYLGENAKELLNVDYIPEDTDILKLEAHGKIIYGKREQIKCNRNISRLKFKHTGMAGYSITAKGARYLLNNIRNKQLYLAIDTLIFDELLSQKDYKVMQLSPAICAQSFILHDENYFESSLHNGREKVHKNQIPAKPLDKIKNELIRIKKRIFGKQVPFK
;
A
#
# COMPACT_ATOMS: atom_id res chain seq x y z
N MET A 1 5.27 11.88 13.08
CA MET A 1 4.13 11.99 12.13
C MET A 1 3.52 13.38 12.26
N CYS A 2 3.06 13.98 11.18
CA CYS A 2 2.24 15.19 11.21
C CYS A 2 0.76 14.83 11.45
N ASP A 3 -0.06 15.84 11.79
CA ASP A 3 -1.49 15.62 12.10
C ASP A 3 -2.25 14.97 10.93
N ALA A 4 -1.93 15.34 9.69
CA ALA A 4 -2.52 14.75 8.50
C ALA A 4 -2.15 13.27 8.33
N GLU A 5 -0.91 12.87 8.66
CA GLU A 5 -0.51 11.46 8.66
C GLU A 5 -1.22 10.65 9.75
N ILE A 6 -1.45 11.28 10.91
CA ILE A 6 -2.22 10.67 12.01
C ILE A 6 -3.68 10.50 11.59
N ALA A 7 -4.29 11.52 11.01
CA ALA A 7 -5.67 11.45 10.52
C ALA A 7 -5.85 10.37 9.45
N CYS A 8 -4.93 10.30 8.49
CA CYS A 8 -4.90 9.24 7.48
C CYS A 8 -4.81 7.86 8.13
N ALA A 9 -3.87 7.65 9.05
CA ALA A 9 -3.72 6.38 9.76
C ALA A 9 -4.99 6.00 10.52
N LEU A 10 -5.61 6.93 11.23
CA LEU A 10 -6.86 6.68 11.97
C LEU A 10 -8.01 6.30 11.04
N SER A 11 -8.15 6.95 9.89
CA SER A 11 -9.17 6.61 8.89
C SER A 11 -9.05 5.15 8.44
N HIS A 12 -7.84 4.70 8.12
CA HIS A 12 -7.60 3.31 7.75
C HIS A 12 -7.87 2.33 8.91
N ILE A 13 -7.45 2.66 10.13
CA ILE A 13 -7.68 1.84 11.32
C ILE A 13 -9.18 1.67 11.59
N VAL A 14 -9.98 2.72 11.44
CA VAL A 14 -11.45 2.65 11.55
C VAL A 14 -12.03 1.68 10.53
N LEU A 15 -11.59 1.75 9.27
CA LEU A 15 -12.06 0.85 8.22
C LEU A 15 -11.65 -0.62 8.48
N TRP A 16 -10.47 -0.87 9.04
CA TRP A 16 -10.07 -2.23 9.42
C TRP A 16 -10.89 -2.79 10.58
N ASN A 17 -11.23 -1.96 11.57
CA ASN A 17 -12.17 -2.36 12.62
C ASN A 17 -13.55 -2.66 12.05
N PHE A 18 -14.03 -1.82 11.12
CA PHE A 18 -15.32 -2.01 10.45
C PHE A 18 -15.43 -3.38 9.77
N VAL A 19 -14.37 -3.88 9.14
CA VAL A 19 -14.33 -5.24 8.56
C VAL A 19 -14.66 -6.29 9.61
N LEU A 20 -14.02 -6.21 10.78
CA LEU A 20 -14.16 -7.22 11.83
C LEU A 20 -15.49 -7.11 12.55
N GLU A 21 -15.93 -5.90 12.85
CA GLU A 21 -17.20 -5.64 13.56
C GLU A 21 -18.41 -6.07 12.74
N ASN A 22 -18.34 -5.97 11.41
CA ASN A 22 -19.42 -6.36 10.52
C ASN A 22 -19.25 -7.77 9.91
N ASN A 23 -18.25 -8.54 10.35
CA ASN A 23 -17.95 -9.89 9.86
C ASN A 23 -17.83 -9.96 8.34
N LEU A 24 -17.19 -8.97 7.71
CA LEU A 24 -16.97 -8.93 6.29
C LEU A 24 -15.74 -9.77 5.94
N ASP A 25 -15.79 -10.50 4.83
CA ASP A 25 -14.62 -11.25 4.34
C ASP A 25 -13.49 -10.32 3.89
N TYR A 26 -13.87 -9.21 3.26
CA TYR A 26 -12.95 -8.15 2.81
C TYR A 26 -13.69 -6.83 2.55
N ILE A 27 -12.93 -5.74 2.43
CA ILE A 27 -13.39 -4.47 1.85
C ILE A 27 -12.37 -3.91 0.87
N ASN A 28 -12.84 -3.07 -0.05
CA ASN A 28 -11.99 -2.26 -0.91
C ASN A 28 -11.94 -0.84 -0.35
N ILE A 29 -10.74 -0.31 -0.18
CA ILE A 29 -10.48 1.01 0.40
C ILE A 29 -9.80 1.86 -0.66
N PHE A 30 -10.29 3.09 -0.85
CA PHE A 30 -9.74 4.06 -1.78
C PHE A 30 -9.63 5.43 -1.13
N GLU A 31 -8.60 6.18 -1.48
CA GLU A 31 -8.51 7.61 -1.21
C GLU A 31 -9.41 8.38 -2.20
N ASP A 32 -9.70 9.62 -1.90
CA ASP A 32 -10.68 10.45 -2.63
C ASP A 32 -10.13 11.06 -3.93
N ASP A 33 -8.82 10.98 -4.15
CA ASP A 33 -8.11 11.53 -5.31
C ASP A 33 -7.75 10.49 -6.39
N ILE A 34 -8.41 9.32 -6.39
CA ILE A 34 -8.10 8.23 -7.33
C ILE A 34 -9.00 8.25 -8.57
N TYR A 35 -8.47 7.72 -9.64
CA TYR A 35 -9.20 7.33 -10.84
C TYR A 35 -9.26 5.82 -10.95
N LEU A 36 -10.44 5.29 -11.33
CA LEU A 36 -10.61 3.87 -11.60
C LEU A 36 -10.40 3.58 -13.09
N GLY A 37 -9.68 2.51 -13.37
CA GLY A 37 -9.38 2.03 -14.71
C GLY A 37 -10.34 0.96 -15.23
N GLU A 38 -9.93 0.34 -16.32
CA GLU A 38 -10.72 -0.69 -17.00
C GLU A 38 -10.94 -1.92 -16.11
N ASN A 39 -12.14 -2.48 -16.18
CA ASN A 39 -12.56 -3.68 -15.45
C ASN A 39 -12.48 -3.55 -13.92
N ALA A 40 -12.48 -2.31 -13.40
CA ALA A 40 -12.45 -2.10 -11.97
C ALA A 40 -13.59 -2.83 -11.26
N LYS A 41 -14.82 -2.73 -11.78
CA LYS A 41 -16.01 -3.39 -11.22
C LYS A 41 -15.82 -4.90 -11.02
N GLU A 42 -15.27 -5.57 -12.03
CA GLU A 42 -15.03 -7.01 -12.00
C GLU A 42 -13.88 -7.41 -11.07
N LEU A 43 -12.86 -6.55 -10.98
CA LEU A 43 -11.65 -6.81 -10.21
C LEU A 43 -11.76 -6.43 -8.74
N LEU A 44 -12.78 -5.65 -8.36
CA LEU A 44 -13.11 -5.36 -6.97
C LEU A 44 -13.76 -6.55 -6.25
N ASN A 45 -14.29 -7.52 -7.00
CA ASN A 45 -14.61 -8.83 -6.44
C ASN A 45 -13.33 -9.66 -6.38
N VAL A 46 -12.79 -9.87 -5.18
CA VAL A 46 -11.47 -10.47 -4.93
C VAL A 46 -11.49 -12.00 -4.83
N ASP A 47 -12.43 -12.66 -5.50
CA ASP A 47 -12.58 -14.12 -5.56
C ASP A 47 -11.39 -14.86 -6.18
N TYR A 48 -10.48 -14.11 -6.79
CA TYR A 48 -9.30 -14.61 -7.49
C TYR A 48 -8.00 -14.54 -6.68
N ILE A 49 -8.03 -13.97 -5.49
CA ILE A 49 -6.81 -13.89 -4.66
C ILE A 49 -6.61 -15.17 -3.86
N PRO A 50 -5.35 -15.58 -3.58
CA PRO A 50 -5.08 -16.70 -2.69
C PRO A 50 -5.65 -16.46 -1.28
N GLU A 51 -6.24 -17.50 -0.67
CA GLU A 51 -6.90 -17.43 0.64
C GLU A 51 -6.02 -16.88 1.76
N ASP A 52 -4.70 -17.07 1.67
CA ASP A 52 -3.74 -16.59 2.65
C ASP A 52 -3.34 -15.11 2.45
N THR A 53 -3.98 -14.39 1.51
CA THR A 53 -3.70 -12.99 1.24
C THR A 53 -4.27 -12.10 2.35
N ASP A 54 -3.46 -11.16 2.85
CA ASP A 54 -3.88 -10.15 3.82
C ASP A 54 -4.33 -8.87 3.11
N ILE A 55 -3.52 -8.41 2.13
CA ILE A 55 -3.81 -7.21 1.34
C ILE A 55 -3.55 -7.48 -0.14
N LEU A 56 -4.43 -6.95 -0.98
CA LEU A 56 -4.20 -6.79 -2.42
C LEU A 56 -4.10 -5.31 -2.75
N LYS A 57 -2.91 -4.85 -3.15
CA LYS A 57 -2.71 -3.49 -3.68
C LYS A 57 -3.32 -3.38 -5.07
N LEU A 58 -4.17 -2.38 -5.25
CA LEU A 58 -4.92 -2.10 -6.49
C LEU A 58 -4.37 -0.91 -7.26
N GLU A 59 -3.48 -0.12 -6.63
CA GLU A 59 -2.98 1.14 -7.17
C GLU A 59 -1.74 1.00 -8.04
N ALA A 60 -1.64 1.87 -9.05
CA ALA A 60 -0.46 2.10 -9.87
C ALA A 60 0.48 3.08 -9.15
N HIS A 61 1.34 2.59 -8.27
CA HIS A 61 2.29 3.42 -7.55
C HIS A 61 3.69 2.84 -7.62
N GLY A 62 4.67 3.67 -7.99
CA GLY A 62 6.09 3.36 -7.94
C GLY A 62 6.50 2.11 -8.73
N LYS A 63 7.74 1.66 -8.48
CA LYS A 63 8.31 0.46 -9.10
C LYS A 63 8.30 -0.72 -8.15
N ILE A 64 7.91 -1.88 -8.65
CA ILE A 64 8.02 -3.15 -7.94
C ILE A 64 8.94 -4.11 -8.69
N ILE A 65 9.57 -5.02 -7.95
CA ILE A 65 10.27 -6.17 -8.52
C ILE A 65 9.28 -7.32 -8.53
N TYR A 66 8.84 -7.70 -9.71
CA TYR A 66 7.90 -8.80 -9.88
C TYR A 66 8.57 -10.13 -9.50
N GLY A 67 7.90 -10.89 -8.63
CA GLY A 67 8.19 -12.30 -8.39
C GLY A 67 7.45 -13.19 -9.40
N LYS A 68 7.06 -14.39 -8.96
CA LYS A 68 6.14 -15.25 -9.73
C LYS A 68 4.83 -14.49 -9.93
N ARG A 69 4.38 -14.41 -11.18
CA ARG A 69 3.10 -13.82 -11.56
C ARG A 69 2.09 -14.94 -11.74
N GLU A 70 0.90 -14.70 -11.26
CA GLU A 70 -0.26 -15.55 -11.46
C GLU A 70 -1.26 -14.79 -12.30
N GLN A 71 -1.62 -15.35 -13.46
CA GLN A 71 -2.63 -14.76 -14.32
C GLN A 71 -4.00 -14.95 -13.68
N ILE A 72 -4.80 -13.89 -13.72
CA ILE A 72 -6.16 -13.85 -13.20
C ILE A 72 -7.12 -13.35 -14.28
N LYS A 73 -8.39 -13.14 -13.89
CA LYS A 73 -9.42 -12.58 -14.79
C LYS A 73 -9.02 -11.23 -15.40
N CYS A 74 -9.68 -10.80 -16.45
CA CYS A 74 -9.48 -9.52 -17.16
C CYS A 74 -8.05 -9.30 -17.68
N ASN A 75 -7.31 -10.36 -18.03
CA ASN A 75 -5.90 -10.28 -18.48
C ASN A 75 -4.98 -9.52 -17.49
N ARG A 76 -5.26 -9.65 -16.21
CA ARG A 76 -4.41 -9.13 -15.14
C ARG A 76 -3.55 -10.23 -14.54
N ASN A 77 -2.57 -9.81 -13.77
CA ASN A 77 -1.73 -10.70 -12.98
C ASN A 77 -1.69 -10.22 -11.54
N ILE A 78 -1.51 -11.13 -10.62
CA ILE A 78 -1.13 -10.83 -9.25
C ILE A 78 0.27 -11.36 -8.98
N SER A 79 1.00 -10.67 -8.11
CA SER A 79 2.32 -11.11 -7.64
C SER A 79 2.54 -10.71 -6.18
N ARG A 80 3.24 -11.55 -5.42
CA ARG A 80 3.59 -11.22 -4.05
C ARG A 80 4.54 -10.03 -4.00
N LEU A 81 4.19 -9.01 -3.20
CA LEU A 81 5.08 -7.90 -2.88
C LEU A 81 6.14 -8.38 -1.88
N LYS A 82 7.43 -8.31 -2.26
CA LYS A 82 8.54 -8.81 -1.44
C LYS A 82 9.50 -7.72 -0.97
N PHE A 83 9.42 -6.55 -1.55
CA PHE A 83 10.33 -5.45 -1.28
C PHE A 83 9.55 -4.23 -0.83
N LYS A 84 10.17 -3.48 0.09
CA LYS A 84 9.67 -2.19 0.57
C LYS A 84 8.91 -1.43 -0.51
N HIS A 85 7.72 -0.98 -0.16
CA HIS A 85 6.87 -0.18 -1.03
C HIS A 85 6.19 0.93 -0.23
N THR A 86 5.47 1.80 -0.89
CA THR A 86 4.68 2.89 -0.30
C THR A 86 3.36 3.04 -1.05
N GLY A 87 2.55 3.96 -0.60
CA GLY A 87 1.24 4.26 -1.20
C GLY A 87 0.13 3.35 -0.67
N MET A 88 -1.02 3.96 -0.39
CA MET A 88 -2.22 3.29 0.12
C MET A 88 -3.50 3.80 -0.52
N ALA A 89 -3.37 4.46 -1.67
CA ALA A 89 -4.51 5.08 -2.33
C ALA A 89 -5.58 4.09 -2.82
N GLY A 90 -5.22 2.83 -3.01
CA GLY A 90 -6.20 1.80 -3.37
C GLY A 90 -5.74 0.39 -3.03
N TYR A 91 -6.52 -0.31 -2.20
CA TYR A 91 -6.25 -1.69 -1.84
C TYR A 91 -7.51 -2.41 -1.34
N SER A 92 -7.50 -3.74 -1.46
CA SER A 92 -8.44 -4.61 -0.77
C SER A 92 -7.77 -5.18 0.48
N ILE A 93 -8.49 -5.24 1.59
CA ILE A 93 -8.03 -5.88 2.83
C ILE A 93 -8.99 -6.98 3.24
N THR A 94 -8.46 -8.16 3.55
CA THR A 94 -9.25 -9.28 4.05
C THR A 94 -9.47 -9.15 5.57
N ALA A 95 -10.46 -9.87 6.11
CA ALA A 95 -10.66 -9.96 7.56
C ALA A 95 -9.39 -10.46 8.29
N LYS A 96 -8.67 -11.41 7.69
CA LYS A 96 -7.38 -11.89 8.19
C LYS A 96 -6.34 -10.75 8.24
N GLY A 97 -6.21 -9.98 7.16
CA GLY A 97 -5.31 -8.85 7.07
C GLY A 97 -5.66 -7.73 8.07
N ALA A 98 -6.94 -7.38 8.18
CA ALA A 98 -7.43 -6.40 9.15
C ALA A 98 -7.06 -6.80 10.59
N ARG A 99 -7.33 -8.04 10.97
CA ARG A 99 -6.98 -8.60 12.28
C ARG A 99 -5.46 -8.57 12.52
N TYR A 100 -4.70 -8.96 11.52
CA TYR A 100 -3.23 -8.95 11.60
C TYR A 100 -2.69 -7.55 11.86
N LEU A 101 -3.14 -6.56 11.08
CA LEU A 101 -2.69 -5.17 11.22
C LEU A 101 -3.09 -4.57 12.56
N LEU A 102 -4.35 -4.71 12.97
CA LEU A 102 -4.85 -4.21 14.26
C LEU A 102 -4.07 -4.80 15.44
N ASN A 103 -3.77 -6.09 15.42
CA ASN A 103 -2.97 -6.72 16.47
C ASN A 103 -1.54 -6.19 16.52
N ASN A 104 -0.96 -5.85 15.35
CA ASN A 104 0.40 -5.31 15.28
C ASN A 104 0.51 -3.86 15.75
N ILE A 105 -0.58 -3.06 15.65
CA ILE A 105 -0.57 -1.65 16.05
C ILE A 105 -1.13 -1.39 17.43
N ARG A 106 -1.95 -2.31 17.99
CA ARG A 106 -2.77 -2.13 19.19
C ARG A 106 -2.04 -1.56 20.41
N ASN A 107 -0.76 -1.91 20.56
CA ASN A 107 0.06 -1.47 21.70
C ASN A 107 1.35 -0.78 21.25
N LYS A 108 1.38 -0.28 20.03
CA LYS A 108 2.56 0.39 19.50
C LYS A 108 2.26 1.87 19.30
N GLN A 109 3.21 2.69 19.68
CA GLN A 109 3.18 4.08 19.25
C GLN A 109 3.49 4.13 17.75
N LEU A 110 2.62 4.73 16.95
CA LEU A 110 2.84 4.91 15.52
C LEU A 110 3.87 6.03 15.30
N TYR A 111 5.07 5.65 14.89
CA TYR A 111 6.16 6.60 14.58
C TYR A 111 6.28 6.88 13.09
N LEU A 112 5.70 6.02 12.26
CA LEU A 112 5.83 6.01 10.82
C LEU A 112 4.47 6.22 10.16
N ALA A 113 4.50 6.78 8.96
CA ALA A 113 3.32 6.79 8.10
C ALA A 113 2.79 5.37 7.94
N ILE A 114 1.47 5.23 7.91
CA ILE A 114 0.80 3.93 7.97
C ILE A 114 1.18 3.04 6.78
N ASP A 115 1.39 3.60 5.61
CA ASP A 115 1.85 2.88 4.40
C ASP A 115 3.26 2.30 4.59
N THR A 116 4.14 3.02 5.26
CA THR A 116 5.50 2.56 5.58
C THR A 116 5.44 1.40 6.57
N LEU A 117 4.57 1.48 7.58
CA LEU A 117 4.38 0.38 8.52
C LEU A 117 3.98 -0.90 7.81
N ILE A 118 2.95 -0.85 6.97
CA ILE A 118 2.37 -2.06 6.34
C ILE A 118 3.12 -2.56 5.11
N PHE A 119 3.76 -1.67 4.33
CA PHE A 119 4.44 -2.07 3.09
C PHE A 119 5.98 -2.04 3.18
N ASP A 120 6.55 -1.78 4.36
CA ASP A 120 7.98 -1.90 4.60
C ASP A 120 8.25 -2.76 5.85
N GLU A 121 7.85 -2.30 7.04
CA GLU A 121 8.20 -3.00 8.29
C GLU A 121 7.53 -4.37 8.40
N LEU A 122 6.20 -4.43 8.24
CA LEU A 122 5.45 -5.67 8.38
C LEU A 122 5.65 -6.60 7.19
N LEU A 123 6.03 -6.08 6.02
CA LEU A 123 6.21 -6.89 4.82
C LEU A 123 7.26 -8.00 4.96
N SER A 124 8.20 -7.84 5.88
CA SER A 124 9.24 -8.83 6.17
C SER A 124 8.75 -10.02 7.02
N GLN A 125 7.57 -9.93 7.60
CA GLN A 125 6.98 -10.97 8.43
C GLN A 125 6.47 -12.13 7.57
N LYS A 126 6.73 -13.36 8.02
CA LYS A 126 6.38 -14.58 7.26
C LYS A 126 4.88 -14.76 7.09
N ASP A 127 4.13 -14.41 8.14
CA ASP A 127 2.68 -14.61 8.24
C ASP A 127 1.86 -13.45 7.66
N TYR A 128 2.54 -12.48 7.03
CA TYR A 128 1.90 -11.35 6.37
C TYR A 128 2.13 -11.40 4.86
N LYS A 129 1.05 -11.38 4.10
CA LYS A 129 1.07 -11.54 2.65
C LYS A 129 0.38 -10.40 1.94
N VAL A 130 1.16 -9.60 1.25
CA VAL A 130 0.68 -8.54 0.36
C VAL A 130 0.86 -8.97 -1.08
N MET A 131 -0.22 -8.86 -1.86
CA MET A 131 -0.23 -9.06 -3.31
C MET A 131 -0.33 -7.71 -4.01
N GLN A 132 0.21 -7.62 -5.22
CA GLN A 132 0.05 -6.47 -6.13
C GLN A 132 -0.69 -6.90 -7.39
N LEU A 133 -1.76 -6.21 -7.73
CA LEU A 133 -2.46 -6.33 -9.01
C LEU A 133 -1.68 -5.59 -10.11
N SER A 134 -1.53 -6.19 -11.28
CA SER A 134 -0.81 -5.58 -12.41
C SER A 134 -1.38 -6.05 -13.77
N PRO A 135 -1.76 -5.15 -14.66
CA PRO A 135 -1.94 -3.70 -14.47
C PRO A 135 -2.85 -3.37 -13.28
N ALA A 136 -2.60 -2.25 -12.59
CA ALA A 136 -3.42 -1.75 -11.50
C ALA A 136 -4.74 -1.16 -12.02
N ILE A 137 -5.76 -1.12 -11.17
CA ILE A 137 -7.08 -0.58 -11.51
C ILE A 137 -7.37 0.78 -10.91
N CYS A 138 -6.48 1.32 -10.09
CA CYS A 138 -6.59 2.70 -9.64
C CYS A 138 -5.24 3.41 -9.70
N ALA A 139 -5.30 4.71 -9.89
CA ALA A 139 -4.15 5.60 -9.86
C ALA A 139 -4.58 6.94 -9.26
N GLN A 140 -3.72 7.54 -8.47
CA GLN A 140 -3.95 8.88 -7.96
C GLN A 140 -3.81 9.94 -9.06
N SER A 141 -4.50 11.05 -8.91
CA SER A 141 -4.53 12.16 -9.85
C SER A 141 -3.14 12.61 -10.31
N PHE A 142 -2.19 12.76 -9.40
CA PHE A 142 -0.83 13.21 -9.70
C PHE A 142 -0.01 12.22 -10.54
N ILE A 143 -0.44 10.96 -10.63
CA ILE A 143 0.22 9.94 -11.49
C ILE A 143 -0.24 10.08 -12.94
N LEU A 144 -1.48 10.54 -13.14
CA LEU A 144 -2.13 10.64 -14.46
C LEU A 144 -2.00 12.02 -15.10
N HIS A 145 -1.86 13.05 -14.28
CA HIS A 145 -1.78 14.44 -14.70
C HIS A 145 -0.49 15.05 -14.16
N ASP A 146 0.25 15.77 -15.00
CA ASP A 146 1.50 16.45 -14.63
C ASP A 146 1.28 17.61 -13.64
N GLU A 147 0.04 18.02 -13.43
CA GLU A 147 -0.37 19.07 -12.51
C GLU A 147 -1.01 18.46 -11.25
N ASN A 148 -0.60 18.93 -10.08
CA ASN A 148 -1.25 18.61 -8.80
C ASN A 148 -2.60 19.30 -8.74
N TYR A 149 -3.64 18.65 -9.25
CA TYR A 149 -5.02 19.15 -9.22
C TYR A 149 -5.57 19.27 -7.78
N PHE A 150 -5.01 18.53 -6.84
CA PHE A 150 -5.42 18.54 -5.44
C PHE A 150 -4.25 18.96 -4.55
N GLU A 151 -4.44 20.02 -3.77
CA GLU A 151 -3.50 20.38 -2.70
C GLU A 151 -3.53 19.27 -1.63
N SER A 152 -2.47 18.48 -1.55
CA SER A 152 -2.35 17.47 -0.52
C SER A 152 -1.99 18.11 0.82
N SER A 153 -2.88 18.01 1.80
CA SER A 153 -2.61 18.42 3.20
C SER A 153 -1.43 17.67 3.81
N LEU A 154 -1.11 16.46 3.31
CA LEU A 154 0.03 15.66 3.70
C LEU A 154 1.36 16.30 3.29
N HIS A 155 1.44 16.93 2.11
CA HIS A 155 2.68 17.53 1.62
C HIS A 155 3.14 18.67 2.51
N ASN A 156 2.26 19.61 2.84
CA ASN A 156 2.54 20.77 3.68
C ASN A 156 2.90 20.38 5.13
N GLY A 157 2.34 19.29 5.65
CA GLY A 157 2.63 18.77 6.98
C GLY A 157 4.00 18.09 7.09
N ARG A 158 4.40 17.34 6.06
CA ARG A 158 5.67 16.60 6.04
C ARG A 158 6.91 17.49 6.05
N GLU A 159 6.89 18.62 5.33
CA GLU A 159 8.03 19.55 5.30
C GLU A 159 8.42 20.08 6.69
N LYS A 160 7.44 20.27 7.57
CA LYS A 160 7.66 20.75 8.94
C LYS A 160 8.29 19.70 9.86
N VAL A 161 7.97 18.42 9.65
CA VAL A 161 8.40 17.31 10.52
C VAL A 161 9.75 16.74 10.09
N HIS A 162 10.09 16.74 8.80
CA HIS A 162 11.35 16.17 8.31
C HIS A 162 12.61 16.85 8.84
N LYS A 163 12.53 18.09 9.31
CA LYS A 163 13.67 18.81 9.91
C LYS A 163 14.16 18.23 11.25
N ASN A 164 13.37 17.36 11.90
CA ASN A 164 13.65 16.82 13.24
C ASN A 164 13.84 15.29 13.27
N GLN A 165 14.07 14.63 12.14
CA GLN A 165 14.24 13.19 12.12
C GLN A 165 15.61 12.74 12.65
N ILE A 166 15.59 11.70 13.50
CA ILE A 166 16.79 11.02 13.97
C ILE A 166 17.49 10.40 12.74
N PRO A 167 18.79 10.63 12.54
CA PRO A 167 19.50 10.10 11.40
C PRO A 167 19.47 8.56 11.42
N ALA A 168 19.11 7.96 10.29
CA ALA A 168 19.05 6.51 10.12
C ALA A 168 20.43 5.88 10.41
N LYS A 169 20.43 4.73 11.09
CA LYS A 169 21.66 3.99 11.40
C LYS A 169 22.43 3.65 10.11
N PRO A 170 23.77 3.61 10.15
CA PRO A 170 24.59 3.33 8.95
C PRO A 170 24.19 2.06 8.19
N LEU A 171 23.86 0.99 8.92
CA LEU A 171 23.42 -0.29 8.33
C LEU A 171 22.08 -0.15 7.59
N ASP A 172 21.16 0.64 8.11
CA ASP A 172 19.85 0.87 7.45
C ASP A 172 20.03 1.70 6.18
N LYS A 173 20.98 2.64 6.15
CA LYS A 173 21.33 3.39 4.95
C LYS A 173 21.86 2.47 3.85
N ILE A 174 22.77 1.56 4.18
CA ILE A 174 23.33 0.59 3.24
C ILE A 174 22.21 -0.34 2.71
N LYS A 175 21.37 -0.89 3.59
CA LYS A 175 20.23 -1.74 3.22
C LYS A 175 19.26 -1.02 2.28
N ASN A 176 18.90 0.21 2.61
CA ASN A 176 18.00 1.02 1.78
C ASN A 176 18.62 1.33 0.41
N GLU A 177 19.93 1.61 0.35
CA GLU A 177 20.61 1.87 -0.92
C GLU A 177 20.67 0.61 -1.80
N LEU A 178 20.93 -0.55 -1.22
CA LEU A 178 20.87 -1.83 -1.95
C LEU A 178 19.47 -2.11 -2.51
N ILE A 179 18.41 -1.79 -1.75
CA ILE A 179 17.03 -1.91 -2.24
C ILE A 179 16.78 -0.92 -3.39
N ARG A 180 17.26 0.31 -3.29
CA ARG A 180 17.15 1.31 -4.38
C ARG A 180 17.84 0.83 -5.65
N ILE A 181 19.06 0.32 -5.54
CA ILE A 181 19.83 -0.22 -6.67
C ILE A 181 19.07 -1.40 -7.31
N LYS A 182 18.58 -2.35 -6.49
CA LYS A 182 17.77 -3.47 -7.00
C LYS A 182 16.51 -2.99 -7.72
N LYS A 183 15.78 -2.01 -7.16
CA LYS A 183 14.60 -1.44 -7.80
C LYS A 183 14.94 -0.66 -9.08
N ARG A 184 16.10 -0.03 -9.14
CA ARG A 184 16.56 0.67 -10.34
C ARG A 184 16.86 -0.30 -11.48
N ILE A 185 17.48 -1.45 -11.19
CA ILE A 185 17.89 -2.45 -12.19
C ILE A 185 16.72 -3.35 -12.59
N PHE A 186 15.99 -3.89 -11.63
CA PHE A 186 14.97 -4.94 -11.84
C PHE A 186 13.53 -4.46 -11.67
N GLY A 187 13.34 -3.27 -11.11
CA GLY A 187 12.02 -2.73 -10.84
C GLY A 187 11.34 -2.24 -12.11
N LYS A 188 10.07 -2.63 -12.28
CA LYS A 188 9.19 -2.11 -13.33
C LYS A 188 8.09 -1.29 -12.71
N GLN A 189 7.73 -0.20 -13.37
CA GLN A 189 6.56 0.60 -13.00
C GLN A 189 5.33 -0.29 -13.00
N VAL A 190 4.45 -0.11 -12.02
CA VAL A 190 3.14 -0.74 -12.01
C VAL A 190 2.27 0.02 -13.02
N PRO A 191 1.87 -0.60 -14.14
CA PRO A 191 1.06 0.10 -15.12
C PRO A 191 -0.37 0.28 -14.60
N PHE A 192 -1.00 1.39 -14.96
CA PHE A 192 -2.43 1.64 -14.82
C PHE A 192 -3.16 1.27 -16.10
N LYS A 193 -4.32 0.64 -15.97
CA LYS A 193 -5.17 0.32 -17.12
C LYS A 193 -6.64 0.25 -16.72
#